data_90229ec1f8208f2fa599f130a17fe69e
#
_entry.id   90229ec1f8208f2fa599f130a17fe69e
#
_cell.length_a   1.000
_cell.length_b   1.000
_cell.length_c   1.000
_cell.angle_alpha   90.00
_cell.angle_beta   90.00
_cell.angle_gamma   90.00
#
_symmetry.space_group_name_H-M   'P 1'
#
loop_
_entity.id
_entity.type
_entity.pdbx_description
1 polymer ?
#
loop_
_entity_poly.entity_id
_entity_poly.type
_entity_poly.pdbx_seq_one_letter_code
_entity_poly.pdbx_strand_id
1 'polypeptide(L)'
;PGTRERIERQWGAKMFDCYGALECQPIGWDTAAQLGPTLAEDFIYVEVLHPDTREPVADGERGVLVLTHLDKEACPLVRWWTGDMVVRDSRTAPDGRTHARLAGGVLGRADDMLIIRGVNLFPSAVEDIVRAFPGLSNEYLLVLDDSVKDPHTGFLTGVKLRVERAAGAPADLGERLSQRLREKLQVRFHVEVVESG
;
A
#
# COMPACT_ATOMS: atom_id res chain seq x y z
N PRO A 1 5.27 -4.24 -7.01
CA PRO A 1 6.37 -4.61 -7.92
C PRO A 1 6.13 -5.98 -8.56
N GLY A 2 5.92 -7.04 -7.77
CA GLY A 2 5.80 -8.40 -8.29
C GLY A 2 4.64 -8.65 -9.26
N THR A 3 3.49 -8.00 -9.06
CA THR A 3 2.32 -8.13 -9.96
C THR A 3 2.59 -7.49 -11.31
N ARG A 4 3.18 -6.28 -11.34
CA ARG A 4 3.57 -5.58 -12.56
C ARG A 4 4.54 -6.43 -13.38
N GLU A 5 5.64 -6.86 -12.78
CA GLU A 5 6.66 -7.68 -13.44
C GLU A 5 6.09 -9.00 -14.00
N ARG A 6 5.15 -9.61 -13.27
CA ARG A 6 4.48 -10.83 -13.74
C ARG A 6 3.61 -10.57 -14.97
N ILE A 7 2.81 -9.50 -14.96
CA ILE A 7 1.97 -9.11 -16.10
C ILE A 7 2.86 -8.79 -17.32
N GLU A 8 3.87 -7.93 -17.15
CA GLU A 8 4.76 -7.53 -18.23
C GLU A 8 5.48 -8.73 -18.87
N ARG A 9 5.96 -9.65 -18.04
CA ARG A 9 6.62 -10.88 -18.52
C ARG A 9 5.68 -11.84 -19.23
N GLN A 10 4.45 -12.03 -18.71
CA GLN A 10 3.50 -12.98 -19.28
C GLN A 10 2.87 -12.48 -20.58
N TRP A 11 2.66 -11.17 -20.67
CA TRP A 11 1.96 -10.57 -21.82
C TRP A 11 2.92 -9.95 -22.85
N GLY A 12 4.20 -9.83 -22.51
CA GLY A 12 5.19 -9.16 -23.37
C GLY A 12 4.89 -7.68 -23.60
N ALA A 13 4.16 -7.04 -22.66
CA ALA A 13 3.66 -5.69 -22.78
C ALA A 13 4.09 -4.85 -21.57
N LYS A 14 4.36 -3.57 -21.77
CA LYS A 14 4.67 -2.64 -20.70
C LYS A 14 3.39 -2.23 -19.97
N MET A 15 3.34 -2.37 -18.65
CA MET A 15 2.21 -2.00 -17.83
C MET A 15 2.35 -0.55 -17.34
N PHE A 16 1.29 0.23 -17.52
CA PHE A 16 1.17 1.58 -16.96
C PHE A 16 0.10 1.59 -15.89
N ASP A 17 0.43 2.13 -14.74
CA ASP A 17 -0.50 2.28 -13.63
C ASP A 17 -1.33 3.55 -13.80
N CYS A 18 -2.59 3.49 -13.37
CA CYS A 18 -3.49 4.63 -13.34
C CYS A 18 -4.12 4.70 -11.97
N TYR A 19 -3.95 5.83 -11.31
CA TYR A 19 -4.56 6.11 -10.02
C TYR A 19 -5.76 7.02 -10.21
N GLY A 20 -6.89 6.62 -9.65
CA GLY A 20 -8.12 7.38 -9.70
C GLY A 20 -9.08 7.00 -8.57
N ALA A 21 -10.10 7.83 -8.39
CA ALA A 21 -11.20 7.61 -7.48
C ALA A 21 -12.51 8.00 -8.16
N LEU A 22 -13.63 7.38 -7.77
CA LEU A 22 -14.95 7.72 -8.34
C LEU A 22 -15.29 9.19 -8.14
N GLU A 23 -14.84 9.78 -7.06
CA GLU A 23 -15.05 11.18 -6.69
C GLU A 23 -14.24 12.14 -7.55
N CYS A 24 -13.03 11.76 -7.98
CA CYS A 24 -12.08 12.65 -8.63
C CYS A 24 -11.73 12.27 -10.07
N GLN A 25 -12.26 11.15 -10.62
CA GLN A 25 -11.83 10.64 -11.93
C GLN A 25 -10.33 10.26 -11.92
N PRO A 26 -9.59 10.28 -13.04
CA PRO A 26 -8.16 10.03 -13.01
C PRO A 26 -7.42 11.11 -12.21
N ILE A 27 -6.71 10.71 -11.18
CA ILE A 27 -5.87 11.59 -10.34
C ILE A 27 -4.46 11.66 -10.92
N GLY A 28 -3.98 10.57 -11.51
CA GLY A 28 -2.67 10.50 -12.14
C GLY A 28 -2.42 9.18 -12.85
N TRP A 29 -1.40 9.13 -13.67
CA TRP A 29 -1.02 7.93 -14.44
C TRP A 29 0.49 7.86 -14.67
N ASP A 30 0.97 6.63 -14.78
CA ASP A 30 2.36 6.36 -15.11
C ASP A 30 2.77 6.93 -16.47
N THR A 31 4.04 7.20 -16.57
CA THR A 31 4.71 7.53 -17.84
C THR A 31 5.64 6.39 -18.25
N ALA A 32 6.31 6.54 -19.39
CA ALA A 32 7.29 5.56 -19.86
C ALA A 32 8.43 5.33 -18.87
N ALA A 33 8.68 6.25 -17.95
CA ALA A 33 9.69 6.14 -16.90
C ALA A 33 9.28 5.21 -15.74
N GLN A 34 7.98 4.92 -15.58
CA GLN A 34 7.41 4.05 -14.51
C GLN A 34 7.88 4.43 -13.10
N LEU A 35 7.95 5.72 -12.81
CA LEU A 35 8.38 6.27 -11.52
C LEU A 35 7.22 6.50 -10.54
N GLY A 36 6.03 6.03 -10.88
CA GLY A 36 4.77 6.24 -10.21
C GLY A 36 3.86 7.24 -10.92
N PRO A 37 2.55 7.24 -10.60
CA PRO A 37 1.57 8.10 -11.27
C PRO A 37 1.95 9.59 -11.20
N THR A 38 2.06 10.22 -12.36
CA THR A 38 2.20 11.67 -12.50
C THR A 38 0.84 12.30 -12.30
N LEU A 39 0.74 13.26 -11.40
CA LEU A 39 -0.52 13.88 -10.98
C LEU A 39 -1.08 14.83 -12.04
N ALA A 40 -2.41 14.88 -12.14
CA ALA A 40 -3.14 15.76 -13.03
C ALA A 40 -3.29 17.17 -12.43
N GLU A 41 -2.18 17.85 -12.10
CA GLU A 41 -2.16 19.14 -11.40
C GLU A 41 -2.82 20.30 -12.18
N ASP A 42 -3.15 20.09 -13.46
CA ASP A 42 -3.99 21.03 -14.23
C ASP A 42 -5.45 21.05 -13.76
N PHE A 43 -5.92 19.94 -13.16
CA PHE A 43 -7.33 19.75 -12.76
C PHE A 43 -7.54 19.58 -11.26
N ILE A 44 -6.47 19.27 -10.52
CA ILE A 44 -6.51 19.05 -9.09
C ILE A 44 -5.36 19.75 -8.38
N TYR A 45 -5.66 20.40 -7.26
CA TYR A 45 -4.64 20.84 -6.32
C TYR A 45 -4.37 19.73 -5.32
N VAL A 46 -3.10 19.42 -5.10
CA VAL A 46 -2.64 18.28 -4.31
C VAL A 46 -1.90 18.74 -3.07
N GLU A 47 -2.36 18.26 -1.92
CA GLU A 47 -1.65 18.36 -0.65
C GLU A 47 -1.28 16.96 -0.17
N VAL A 48 -0.18 16.83 0.57
CA VAL A 48 0.15 15.59 1.31
C VAL A 48 0.32 15.96 2.77
N LEU A 49 -0.54 15.40 3.63
CA LEU A 49 -0.65 15.79 5.03
C LEU A 49 -0.31 14.63 5.96
N HIS A 50 0.29 14.95 7.09
CA HIS A 50 0.53 13.96 8.14
C HIS A 50 -0.80 13.38 8.66
N PRO A 51 -0.94 12.06 8.84
CA PRO A 51 -2.22 11.43 9.20
C PRO A 51 -2.82 11.90 10.52
N ASP A 52 -1.99 12.22 11.51
CA ASP A 52 -2.45 12.62 12.85
C ASP A 52 -2.51 14.13 13.02
N THR A 53 -1.42 14.85 12.67
CA THR A 53 -1.34 16.31 12.91
C THR A 53 -2.06 17.12 11.85
N ARG A 54 -2.32 16.55 10.67
CA ARG A 54 -2.92 17.23 9.50
C ARG A 54 -2.05 18.35 8.92
N GLU A 55 -0.80 18.47 9.37
CA GLU A 55 0.15 19.43 8.84
C GLU A 55 0.76 18.91 7.52
N PRO A 56 1.15 19.81 6.60
CA PRO A 56 1.84 19.43 5.39
C PRO A 56 3.15 18.69 5.69
N VAL A 57 3.44 17.64 4.94
CA VAL A 57 4.72 16.95 4.98
C VAL A 57 5.64 17.40 3.84
N ALA A 58 6.94 17.26 4.03
CA ALA A 58 7.91 17.59 3.00
C ALA A 58 7.85 16.60 1.82
N ASP A 59 8.32 17.02 0.65
CA ASP A 59 8.50 16.13 -0.50
C ASP A 59 9.44 14.97 -0.15
N GLY A 60 9.04 13.77 -0.53
CA GLY A 60 9.75 12.54 -0.17
C GLY A 60 9.30 11.92 1.17
N GLU A 61 8.49 12.59 1.95
CA GLU A 61 7.90 12.05 3.17
C GLU A 61 6.51 11.44 2.91
N ARG A 62 6.14 10.49 3.77
CA ARG A 62 4.82 9.83 3.71
C ARG A 62 3.75 10.70 4.34
N GLY A 63 2.60 10.77 3.68
CA GLY A 63 1.42 11.41 4.23
C GLY A 63 0.16 10.94 3.50
N VAL A 64 -0.98 11.44 3.92
CA VAL A 64 -2.26 11.17 3.28
C VAL A 64 -2.49 12.17 2.17
N LEU A 65 -2.90 11.67 1.02
CA LEU A 65 -3.26 12.50 -0.13
C LEU A 65 -4.55 13.26 0.14
N VAL A 66 -4.53 14.56 -0.10
CA VAL A 66 -5.68 15.46 -0.01
C VAL A 66 -5.82 16.19 -1.33
N LEU A 67 -7.05 16.21 -1.87
CA LEU A 67 -7.32 16.73 -3.20
C LEU A 67 -8.36 17.85 -3.17
N THR A 68 -8.14 18.86 -4.01
CA THR A 68 -9.12 19.91 -4.31
C THR A 68 -9.31 19.99 -5.82
N HIS A 69 -10.56 19.92 -6.29
CA HIS A 69 -10.87 20.15 -7.70
C HIS A 69 -10.67 21.63 -8.08
N LEU A 70 -10.09 21.87 -9.25
CA LEU A 70 -9.86 23.22 -9.77
C LEU A 70 -10.93 23.66 -10.79
N ASP A 71 -11.52 22.73 -11.52
CA ASP A 71 -12.43 23.00 -12.65
C ASP A 71 -13.80 22.33 -12.56
N LYS A 72 -14.00 21.42 -11.58
CA LYS A 72 -15.24 20.64 -11.47
C LYS A 72 -16.39 21.50 -10.93
N GLU A 73 -17.40 21.74 -11.75
CA GLU A 73 -18.59 22.53 -11.38
C GLU A 73 -19.60 21.72 -10.57
N ALA A 74 -19.83 20.45 -10.96
CA ALA A 74 -20.77 19.57 -10.26
C ALA A 74 -20.05 18.76 -9.18
N CYS A 75 -20.53 18.85 -7.93
CA CYS A 75 -19.94 18.17 -6.77
C CYS A 75 -18.43 18.43 -6.62
N PRO A 76 -17.99 19.69 -6.57
CA PRO A 76 -16.58 19.98 -6.37
C PRO A 76 -16.16 19.50 -4.98
N LEU A 77 -15.01 18.85 -4.91
CA LEU A 77 -14.37 18.48 -3.65
C LEU A 77 -13.31 19.53 -3.29
N VAL A 78 -13.35 20.00 -2.06
CA VAL A 78 -12.38 20.94 -1.51
C VAL A 78 -11.69 20.26 -0.33
N ARG A 79 -10.37 20.12 -0.41
CA ARG A 79 -9.54 19.44 0.61
C ARG A 79 -10.10 18.07 1.02
N TRP A 80 -10.48 17.28 0.01
CA TRP A 80 -10.98 15.93 0.23
C TRP A 80 -9.85 14.99 0.69
N TRP A 81 -10.05 14.42 1.86
CA TRP A 81 -9.17 13.45 2.48
C TRP A 81 -9.40 12.08 1.86
N THR A 82 -8.48 11.62 1.02
CA THR A 82 -8.64 10.34 0.30
C THR A 82 -8.54 9.11 1.19
N GLY A 83 -7.75 9.21 2.26
CA GLY A 83 -7.33 8.07 3.09
C GLY A 83 -6.11 7.33 2.53
N ASP A 84 -5.66 7.65 1.33
CA ASP A 84 -4.54 6.97 0.68
C ASP A 84 -3.20 7.54 1.13
N MET A 85 -2.32 6.66 1.61
CA MET A 85 -0.95 6.99 1.99
C MET A 85 -0.05 7.03 0.76
N VAL A 86 0.65 8.13 0.57
CA VAL A 86 1.50 8.39 -0.60
C VAL A 86 2.83 9.04 -0.21
N VAL A 87 3.74 9.10 -1.17
CA VAL A 87 4.94 9.95 -1.13
C VAL A 87 4.94 10.82 -2.37
N ARG A 88 4.88 12.15 -2.19
CA ARG A 88 4.98 13.10 -3.30
C ARG A 88 6.45 13.33 -3.68
N ASP A 89 6.71 13.38 -4.98
CA ASP A 89 8.00 13.73 -5.55
C ASP A 89 7.79 14.81 -6.63
N SER A 90 8.19 16.04 -6.34
CA SER A 90 8.04 17.20 -7.24
C SER A 90 9.27 17.44 -8.14
N ARG A 91 10.28 16.57 -8.12
CA ARG A 91 11.44 16.70 -9.00
C ARG A 91 11.03 16.46 -10.45
N THR A 92 11.57 17.27 -11.36
CA THR A 92 11.35 17.10 -12.80
C THR A 92 11.63 15.65 -13.23
N ALA A 93 10.68 15.06 -13.94
CA ALA A 93 10.83 13.69 -14.44
C ALA A 93 11.87 13.62 -15.58
N PRO A 94 12.49 12.45 -15.83
CA PRO A 94 13.46 12.27 -16.91
C PRO A 94 12.90 12.58 -18.31
N ASP A 95 11.58 12.50 -18.47
CA ASP A 95 10.87 12.84 -19.71
C ASP A 95 10.48 14.33 -19.81
N GLY A 96 10.97 15.16 -18.88
CA GLY A 96 10.79 16.62 -18.86
C GLY A 96 9.48 17.09 -18.22
N ARG A 97 8.62 16.20 -17.73
CA ARG A 97 7.39 16.59 -17.01
C ARG A 97 7.73 17.24 -15.68
N THR A 98 6.98 18.31 -15.37
CA THR A 98 7.16 19.13 -14.14
C THR A 98 6.09 18.87 -13.10
N HIS A 99 4.97 18.21 -13.45
CA HIS A 99 3.96 17.79 -12.50
C HIS A 99 4.55 16.80 -11.50
N ALA A 100 4.16 16.91 -10.24
CA ALA A 100 4.55 15.98 -9.20
C ALA A 100 4.03 14.56 -9.51
N ARG A 101 4.68 13.58 -8.92
CA ARG A 101 4.28 12.17 -9.03
C ARG A 101 4.18 11.53 -7.64
N LEU A 102 3.46 10.45 -7.58
CA LEU A 102 3.37 9.61 -6.39
C LEU A 102 4.43 8.51 -6.48
N ALA A 103 5.56 8.70 -5.81
CA ALA A 103 6.66 7.74 -5.82
C ALA A 103 6.22 6.40 -5.21
N GLY A 104 6.23 5.34 -6.04
CA GLY A 104 5.74 4.01 -5.67
C GLY A 104 4.21 3.86 -5.68
N GLY A 105 3.46 4.88 -6.13
CA GLY A 105 1.99 4.86 -6.18
C GLY A 105 1.33 5.02 -4.82
N VAL A 106 0.17 4.40 -4.62
CA VAL A 106 -0.51 4.31 -3.32
C VAL A 106 0.17 3.24 -2.48
N LEU A 107 0.66 3.63 -1.31
CA LEU A 107 1.41 2.76 -0.39
C LEU A 107 0.51 1.95 0.55
N GLY A 108 -0.75 2.32 0.65
CA GLY A 108 -1.76 1.73 1.52
C GLY A 108 -2.78 2.77 1.94
N ARG A 109 -3.69 2.38 2.84
CA ARG A 109 -4.68 3.31 3.37
C ARG A 109 -4.37 3.67 4.82
N ALA A 110 -4.61 4.92 5.20
CA ALA A 110 -4.41 5.40 6.56
C ALA A 110 -5.41 4.75 7.55
N ASP A 111 -6.62 4.44 7.09
CA ASP A 111 -7.68 3.78 7.85
C ASP A 111 -7.48 2.26 7.99
N ASP A 112 -6.67 1.64 7.12
CA ASP A 112 -6.31 0.22 7.22
C ASP A 112 -5.05 -0.01 8.08
N MET A 113 -4.40 1.06 8.55
CA MET A 113 -3.20 0.97 9.37
C MET A 113 -3.49 0.33 10.72
N LEU A 114 -2.76 -0.71 11.04
CA LEU A 114 -2.82 -1.39 12.34
C LEU A 114 -1.70 -0.86 13.25
N ILE A 115 -2.04 -0.55 14.49
CA ILE A 115 -1.04 -0.19 15.50
C ILE A 115 -0.81 -1.41 16.40
N ILE A 116 0.39 -2.00 16.33
CA ILE A 116 0.73 -3.21 17.06
C ILE A 116 1.92 -2.91 17.97
N ARG A 117 1.67 -2.80 19.26
CA ARG A 117 2.70 -2.41 20.27
C ARG A 117 3.45 -1.14 19.87
N GLY A 118 2.75 -0.14 19.32
CA GLY A 118 3.35 1.13 18.90
C GLY A 118 4.04 1.09 17.52
N VAL A 119 3.99 -0.04 16.82
CA VAL A 119 4.49 -0.15 15.44
C VAL A 119 3.32 -0.02 14.47
N ASN A 120 3.43 0.88 13.50
CA ASN A 120 2.47 1.05 12.43
C ASN A 120 2.67 -0.05 11.38
N LEU A 121 1.68 -0.89 11.19
CA LEU A 121 1.65 -1.96 10.20
C LEU A 121 0.60 -1.68 9.14
N PHE A 122 1.02 -1.64 7.88
CA PHE A 122 0.11 -1.58 6.74
C PHE A 122 -0.12 -2.97 6.17
N PRO A 123 -1.37 -3.40 5.91
CA PRO A 123 -1.66 -4.69 5.28
C PRO A 123 -0.94 -4.90 3.95
N SER A 124 -0.74 -3.85 3.17
CA SER A 124 0.02 -3.89 1.90
C SER A 124 1.47 -4.33 2.08
N ALA A 125 2.12 -3.98 3.19
CA ALA A 125 3.48 -4.42 3.47
C ALA A 125 3.56 -5.93 3.79
N VAL A 126 2.50 -6.49 4.39
CA VAL A 126 2.36 -7.95 4.58
C VAL A 126 2.13 -8.63 3.25
N GLU A 127 1.24 -8.08 2.42
CA GLU A 127 0.95 -8.59 1.08
C GLU A 127 2.20 -8.71 0.21
N ASP A 128 3.04 -7.68 0.17
CA ASP A 128 4.29 -7.70 -0.59
C ASP A 128 5.21 -8.86 -0.19
N ILE A 129 5.29 -9.14 1.12
CA ILE A 129 6.11 -10.25 1.63
C ILE A 129 5.49 -11.60 1.27
N VAL A 130 4.18 -11.77 1.49
CA VAL A 130 3.46 -13.03 1.22
C VAL A 130 3.53 -13.36 -0.27
N ARG A 131 3.25 -12.41 -1.16
CA ARG A 131 3.30 -12.63 -2.61
C ARG A 131 4.69 -12.92 -3.17
N ALA A 132 5.73 -12.43 -2.50
CA ALA A 132 7.11 -12.71 -2.87
C ALA A 132 7.67 -13.98 -2.21
N PHE A 133 6.91 -14.65 -1.31
CA PHE A 133 7.43 -15.78 -0.54
C PHE A 133 7.22 -17.11 -1.28
N PRO A 134 8.30 -17.87 -1.57
CA PRO A 134 8.18 -19.11 -2.30
C PRO A 134 7.41 -20.17 -1.51
N GLY A 135 6.51 -20.90 -2.19
CA GLY A 135 5.75 -22.00 -1.61
C GLY A 135 4.40 -21.58 -1.02
N LEU A 136 4.00 -20.30 -1.15
CA LEU A 136 2.64 -19.85 -0.88
C LEU A 136 1.84 -19.72 -2.17
N SER A 137 0.50 -19.89 -2.07
CA SER A 137 -0.42 -19.36 -3.05
C SER A 137 -0.52 -17.84 -2.88
N ASN A 138 -1.32 -17.17 -3.71
CA ASN A 138 -1.55 -15.73 -3.53
C ASN A 138 -2.64 -15.40 -2.50
N GLU A 139 -3.25 -16.43 -1.89
CA GLU A 139 -4.34 -16.26 -0.94
C GLU A 139 -3.82 -16.13 0.48
N TYR A 140 -4.25 -15.08 1.15
CA TYR A 140 -3.93 -14.82 2.55
C TYR A 140 -5.03 -14.04 3.25
N LEU A 141 -5.08 -14.15 4.57
CA LEU A 141 -6.03 -13.44 5.42
C LEU A 141 -5.34 -12.94 6.70
N LEU A 142 -5.46 -11.64 6.97
CA LEU A 142 -5.10 -11.07 8.27
C LEU A 142 -6.30 -11.21 9.22
N VAL A 143 -6.09 -11.84 10.37
CA VAL A 143 -7.13 -12.07 11.38
C VAL A 143 -6.75 -11.32 12.65
N LEU A 144 -7.65 -10.45 13.08
CA LEU A 144 -7.53 -9.62 14.29
C LEU A 144 -8.61 -10.03 15.30
N ASP A 145 -8.46 -11.22 15.85
CA ASP A 145 -9.34 -11.73 16.90
C ASP A 145 -8.78 -11.46 18.32
N ASP A 146 -9.50 -11.87 19.34
CA ASP A 146 -9.11 -11.62 20.73
C ASP A 146 -7.81 -12.34 21.13
N SER A 147 -7.39 -13.37 20.39
CA SER A 147 -6.14 -14.09 20.67
C SER A 147 -4.87 -13.27 20.40
N VAL A 148 -4.99 -12.20 19.63
CA VAL A 148 -3.89 -11.26 19.30
C VAL A 148 -4.02 -9.93 20.03
N LYS A 149 -4.96 -9.79 20.96
CA LYS A 149 -5.14 -8.62 21.81
C LYS A 149 -4.61 -8.87 23.22
N ASP A 150 -4.15 -7.82 23.86
CA ASP A 150 -3.88 -7.82 25.28
C ASP A 150 -5.22 -7.86 26.06
N PRO A 151 -5.42 -8.81 26.98
CA PRO A 151 -6.71 -8.98 27.66
C PRO A 151 -7.08 -7.83 28.59
N HIS A 152 -6.13 -7.01 29.03
CA HIS A 152 -6.36 -5.91 29.95
C HIS A 152 -6.54 -4.58 29.23
N THR A 153 -5.82 -4.35 28.14
CA THR A 153 -5.82 -3.07 27.42
C THR A 153 -6.61 -3.11 26.12
N GLY A 154 -6.88 -4.30 25.58
CA GLY A 154 -7.53 -4.47 24.26
C GLY A 154 -6.63 -4.14 23.07
N PHE A 155 -5.40 -3.67 23.31
CA PHE A 155 -4.48 -3.33 22.23
C PHE A 155 -3.92 -4.57 21.54
N LEU A 156 -3.67 -4.45 20.23
CA LEU A 156 -3.06 -5.51 19.44
C LEU A 156 -1.62 -5.77 19.89
N THR A 157 -1.32 -7.03 20.19
CA THR A 157 0.03 -7.51 20.57
C THR A 157 0.73 -8.27 19.47
N GLY A 158 0.00 -8.60 18.40
CA GLY A 158 0.47 -9.31 17.21
C GLY A 158 -0.60 -9.35 16.14
N VAL A 159 -0.34 -10.12 15.10
CA VAL A 159 -1.28 -10.38 14.00
C VAL A 159 -1.32 -11.89 13.74
N LYS A 160 -2.52 -12.42 13.54
CA LYS A 160 -2.67 -13.77 13.00
C LYS A 160 -2.74 -13.66 11.47
N LEU A 161 -1.89 -14.42 10.80
CA LEU A 161 -1.83 -14.49 9.34
C LEU A 161 -2.15 -15.91 8.90
N ARG A 162 -3.24 -16.09 8.20
CA ARG A 162 -3.58 -17.34 7.53
C ARG A 162 -3.12 -17.26 6.09
N VAL A 163 -2.36 -18.26 5.63
CA VAL A 163 -1.83 -18.34 4.27
C VAL A 163 -2.11 -19.70 3.69
N GLU A 164 -2.35 -19.75 2.39
CA GLU A 164 -2.57 -20.99 1.68
C GLU A 164 -1.25 -21.53 1.10
N ARG A 165 -1.03 -22.83 1.28
CA ARG A 165 0.15 -23.55 0.80
C ARG A 165 0.04 -23.85 -0.69
N ALA A 166 1.09 -23.54 -1.45
CA ALA A 166 1.20 -24.04 -2.81
C ALA A 166 1.60 -25.52 -2.84
N ALA A 167 1.23 -26.24 -3.89
CA ALA A 167 1.56 -27.64 -4.05
C ALA A 167 3.07 -27.88 -3.99
N GLY A 168 3.50 -28.86 -3.18
CA GLY A 168 4.91 -29.21 -3.02
C GLY A 168 5.74 -28.29 -2.11
N ALA A 169 5.09 -27.36 -1.39
CA ALA A 169 5.78 -26.48 -0.46
C ALA A 169 6.30 -27.25 0.78
N PRO A 170 7.44 -26.82 1.38
CA PRO A 170 8.05 -27.47 2.53
C PRO A 170 7.21 -27.36 3.79
N ALA A 171 7.37 -28.30 4.74
CA ALA A 171 6.60 -28.34 5.98
C ALA A 171 6.89 -27.15 6.91
N ASP A 172 8.10 -26.60 6.88
CA ASP A 172 8.59 -25.48 7.71
C ASP A 172 8.18 -24.09 7.19
N LEU A 173 7.29 -24.05 6.18
CA LEU A 173 6.87 -22.82 5.48
C LEU A 173 6.37 -21.73 6.44
N GLY A 174 5.54 -22.11 7.42
CA GLY A 174 4.96 -21.16 8.39
C GLY A 174 6.00 -20.51 9.29
N GLU A 175 6.98 -21.28 9.77
CA GLU A 175 8.06 -20.77 10.62
C GLU A 175 8.96 -19.80 9.84
N ARG A 176 9.35 -20.17 8.64
CA ARG A 176 10.17 -19.32 7.76
C ARG A 176 9.47 -18.01 7.37
N LEU A 177 8.17 -18.08 7.07
CA LEU A 177 7.37 -16.90 6.78
C LEU A 177 7.27 -16.00 8.01
N SER A 178 6.97 -16.57 9.19
CA SER A 178 6.88 -15.82 10.45
C SER A 178 8.18 -15.09 10.78
N GLN A 179 9.31 -15.77 10.61
CA GLN A 179 10.64 -15.17 10.78
C GLN A 179 10.86 -14.02 9.78
N ARG A 180 10.57 -14.23 8.51
CA ARG A 180 10.73 -13.19 7.46
C ARG A 180 9.88 -11.95 7.72
N LEU A 181 8.62 -12.14 8.12
CA LEU A 181 7.71 -11.05 8.48
C LEU A 181 8.25 -10.26 9.67
N ARG A 182 8.70 -10.97 10.72
CA ARG A 182 9.27 -10.33 11.91
C ARG A 182 10.52 -9.51 11.60
N GLU A 183 11.44 -10.04 10.78
CA GLU A 183 12.66 -9.33 10.37
C GLU A 183 12.35 -8.05 9.58
N LYS A 184 11.34 -8.08 8.72
CA LYS A 184 11.00 -6.97 7.83
C LYS A 184 10.08 -5.93 8.46
N LEU A 185 9.09 -6.38 9.25
CA LEU A 185 8.02 -5.53 9.76
C LEU A 185 8.12 -5.25 11.26
N GLN A 186 9.03 -5.95 11.97
CA GLN A 186 9.26 -5.81 13.42
C GLN A 186 8.00 -6.07 14.27
N VAL A 187 7.04 -6.80 13.72
CA VAL A 187 5.78 -7.20 14.35
C VAL A 187 5.75 -8.70 14.51
N ARG A 188 5.12 -9.18 15.59
CA ARG A 188 4.92 -10.63 15.81
C ARG A 188 3.74 -11.12 14.98
N PHE A 189 3.99 -12.15 14.15
CA PHE A 189 2.96 -12.85 13.38
C PHE A 189 2.77 -14.28 13.90
N HIS A 190 1.50 -14.66 14.04
CA HIS A 190 1.07 -16.04 14.26
C HIS A 190 0.63 -16.60 12.91
N VAL A 191 1.52 -17.34 12.25
CA VAL A 191 1.26 -17.85 10.89
C VAL A 191 0.57 -19.20 10.98
N GLU A 192 -0.61 -19.28 10.37
CA GLU A 192 -1.40 -20.51 10.15
C GLU A 192 -1.33 -20.86 8.65
N VAL A 193 -0.78 -22.02 8.35
CA VAL A 193 -0.69 -22.51 6.96
C VAL A 193 -1.83 -23.47 6.71
N VAL A 194 -2.68 -23.17 5.72
CA VAL A 194 -3.80 -24.04 5.31
C VAL A 194 -3.50 -24.67 3.96
N GLU A 195 -4.09 -25.83 3.72
CA GLU A 195 -4.00 -26.49 2.42
C GLU A 195 -4.91 -25.79 1.41
N SER A 196 -4.55 -25.88 0.11
CA SER A 196 -5.38 -25.34 -0.97
C SER A 196 -6.70 -26.11 -1.05
N GLY A 197 -7.81 -25.38 -1.01
CA GLY A 197 -9.17 -25.92 -1.11
C GLY A 197 -9.57 -26.26 -2.55
#